data_000f114e01f2994c5291f0a33ce17bb0
#
_entry.id   000f114e01f2994c5291f0a33ce17bb0
#
_cell.length_a   1.000
_cell.length_b   1.000
_cell.length_c   1.000
_cell.angle_alpha   90.00
_cell.angle_beta   90.00
_cell.angle_gamma   90.00
#
_symmetry.space_group_name_H-M   'P 1'
#
loop_
_entity.id
_entity.type
_entity.pdbx_description
1 polymer ?
#
loop_
_entity_poly.entity_id
_entity_poly.type
_entity_poly.pdbx_seq_one_letter_code
_entity_poly.pdbx_strand_id
1 'polypeptide(L)'
;INHGKERMVCVKKVGVIMGSDSDLPVVEKAIDKLKEYGVPYEVHVYSAHRTPVQAGEFARTAQENGFGAIIAAAGKAAHLAGALAANTTLPVIGIPVKSSTLDGLDALLSTVQMPTGIPVATVAIDGAANAALLAIQILAVSDMALAEKIRQARAAESQKVLEKNAGVEAKFN
;
A
#
# COMPACT_ATOMS: atom_id res chain seq x y z
N ILE A 1 17.01 -40.49 2.73
CA ILE A 1 17.21 -39.51 1.64
C ILE A 1 15.97 -38.62 1.67
N ASN A 2 16.11 -37.47 2.35
CA ASN A 2 15.01 -36.55 2.58
C ASN A 2 15.07 -35.51 1.43
N HIS A 3 14.20 -35.71 0.42
CA HIS A 3 14.06 -34.71 -0.63
C HIS A 3 13.28 -33.52 -0.07
N GLY A 4 14.01 -32.50 0.33
CA GLY A 4 13.45 -31.19 0.65
C GLY A 4 12.69 -30.67 -0.57
N LYS A 5 11.36 -30.76 -0.54
CA LYS A 5 10.52 -29.95 -1.43
C LYS A 5 10.78 -28.49 -1.08
N GLU A 6 11.60 -27.80 -1.86
CA GLU A 6 11.59 -26.35 -1.89
C GLU A 6 10.14 -25.93 -2.15
N ARG A 7 9.46 -25.43 -1.13
CA ARG A 7 8.20 -24.74 -1.30
C ARG A 7 8.53 -23.50 -2.14
N MET A 8 8.18 -23.53 -3.42
CA MET A 8 8.10 -22.31 -4.20
C MET A 8 7.16 -21.37 -3.44
N VAL A 9 7.73 -20.35 -2.80
CA VAL A 9 6.95 -19.30 -2.13
C VAL A 9 6.30 -18.50 -3.25
N CYS A 10 5.03 -18.78 -3.51
CA CYS A 10 4.26 -17.97 -4.45
C CYS A 10 4.11 -16.58 -3.83
N VAL A 11 4.69 -15.58 -4.45
CA VAL A 11 4.58 -14.18 -3.99
C VAL A 11 3.11 -13.80 -3.95
N LYS A 12 2.65 -13.35 -2.78
CA LYS A 12 1.27 -12.91 -2.59
C LYS A 12 1.00 -11.64 -3.40
N LYS A 13 -0.22 -11.52 -3.95
CA LYS A 13 -0.68 -10.33 -4.66
C LYS A 13 -1.03 -9.20 -3.68
N VAL A 14 -1.02 -7.97 -4.19
CA VAL A 14 -1.54 -6.80 -3.49
C VAL A 14 -2.79 -6.29 -4.23
N GLY A 15 -3.90 -6.15 -3.50
CA GLY A 15 -5.10 -5.49 -4.02
C GLY A 15 -4.93 -3.98 -3.96
N VAL A 16 -5.22 -3.27 -5.04
CA VAL A 16 -5.17 -1.80 -5.10
C VAL A 16 -6.57 -1.31 -5.44
N ILE A 17 -7.26 -0.77 -4.45
CA ILE A 17 -8.65 -0.35 -4.56
C ILE A 17 -8.75 1.16 -4.42
N MET A 18 -9.47 1.82 -5.34
CA MET A 18 -9.73 3.26 -5.26
C MET A 18 -11.23 3.52 -5.28
N GLY A 19 -11.66 4.56 -4.56
CA GLY A 19 -13.08 4.93 -4.45
C GLY A 19 -13.65 5.61 -5.70
N SER A 20 -12.77 6.17 -6.52
CA SER A 20 -13.08 6.84 -7.78
C SER A 20 -11.88 6.73 -8.73
N ASP A 21 -12.16 6.74 -10.03
CA ASP A 21 -11.13 6.85 -11.08
C ASP A 21 -10.35 8.16 -11.03
N SER A 22 -10.93 9.21 -10.43
CA SER A 22 -10.23 10.47 -10.15
C SER A 22 -9.02 10.32 -9.20
N ASP A 23 -8.94 9.22 -8.45
CA ASP A 23 -7.84 8.94 -7.53
C ASP A 23 -6.64 8.29 -8.26
N LEU A 24 -6.83 7.89 -9.52
CA LEU A 24 -5.81 7.16 -10.30
C LEU A 24 -4.45 7.87 -10.36
N PRO A 25 -4.34 9.20 -10.57
CA PRO A 25 -3.03 9.86 -10.61
C PRO A 25 -2.21 9.73 -9.31
N VAL A 26 -2.88 9.57 -8.17
CA VAL A 26 -2.23 9.28 -6.89
C VAL A 26 -1.86 7.80 -6.81
N VAL A 27 -2.79 6.93 -7.17
CA VAL A 27 -2.66 5.47 -7.05
C VAL A 27 -1.60 4.89 -7.99
N GLU A 28 -1.39 5.50 -9.16
CA GLU A 28 -0.33 5.09 -10.13
C GLU A 28 1.04 5.02 -9.47
N LYS A 29 1.36 5.90 -8.52
CA LYS A 29 2.62 5.87 -7.77
C LYS A 29 2.78 4.59 -6.92
N ALA A 30 1.69 4.03 -6.42
CA ALA A 30 1.71 2.74 -5.74
C ALA A 30 1.92 1.60 -6.74
N ILE A 31 1.22 1.64 -7.86
CA ILE A 31 1.32 0.64 -8.92
C ILE A 31 2.76 0.56 -9.45
N ASP A 32 3.39 1.71 -9.69
CA ASP A 32 4.77 1.78 -10.17
C ASP A 32 5.76 1.16 -9.17
N LYS A 33 5.55 1.39 -7.86
CA LYS A 33 6.37 0.74 -6.83
C LYS A 33 6.16 -0.77 -6.78
N LEU A 34 4.94 -1.26 -6.90
CA LEU A 34 4.68 -2.70 -6.98
C LEU A 34 5.36 -3.34 -8.20
N LYS A 35 5.32 -2.67 -9.36
CA LYS A 35 6.04 -3.10 -10.58
C LYS A 35 7.56 -3.13 -10.35
N GLU A 36 8.12 -2.07 -9.79
CA GLU A 36 9.57 -1.94 -9.49
C GLU A 36 10.08 -3.12 -8.66
N TYR A 37 9.30 -3.56 -7.67
CA TYR A 37 9.66 -4.68 -6.80
C TYR A 37 9.25 -6.05 -7.37
N GLY A 38 8.51 -6.10 -8.46
CA GLY A 38 8.03 -7.33 -9.08
C GLY A 38 6.92 -8.01 -8.25
N VAL A 39 6.14 -7.24 -7.49
CA VAL A 39 5.02 -7.76 -6.70
C VAL A 39 3.77 -7.76 -7.58
N PRO A 40 3.08 -8.92 -7.75
CA PRO A 40 1.85 -8.99 -8.49
C PRO A 40 0.72 -8.21 -7.79
N TYR A 41 -0.16 -7.61 -8.59
CA TYR A 41 -1.24 -6.78 -8.07
C TYR A 41 -2.48 -6.85 -8.96
N GLU A 42 -3.62 -6.46 -8.41
CA GLU A 42 -4.87 -6.21 -9.13
C GLU A 42 -5.43 -4.84 -8.74
N VAL A 43 -5.97 -4.12 -9.70
CA VAL A 43 -6.49 -2.75 -9.50
C VAL A 43 -7.99 -2.72 -9.78
N HIS A 44 -8.76 -2.13 -8.85
CA HIS A 44 -10.21 -1.99 -9.00
C HIS A 44 -10.68 -0.60 -8.55
N VAL A 45 -11.75 -0.14 -9.16
CA VAL A 45 -12.52 1.04 -8.71
C VAL A 45 -13.76 0.53 -8.01
N TYR A 46 -13.75 0.54 -6.66
CA TYR A 46 -14.89 0.20 -5.83
C TYR A 46 -15.14 1.29 -4.78
N SER A 47 -16.33 1.82 -4.77
CA SER A 47 -16.74 2.83 -3.80
C SER A 47 -17.43 2.17 -2.59
N ALA A 48 -16.99 2.53 -1.38
CA ALA A 48 -17.66 2.07 -0.17
C ALA A 48 -19.14 2.47 -0.11
N HIS A 49 -19.50 3.60 -0.74
CA HIS A 49 -20.85 4.13 -0.72
C HIS A 49 -21.69 3.73 -1.94
N ARG A 50 -21.08 3.62 -3.12
CA ARG A 50 -21.80 3.41 -4.39
C ARG A 50 -21.76 1.95 -4.86
N THR A 51 -20.73 1.19 -4.49
CA THR A 51 -20.57 -0.23 -4.82
C THR A 51 -20.16 -1.04 -3.58
N PRO A 52 -20.92 -0.95 -2.47
CA PRO A 52 -20.54 -1.58 -1.20
C PRO A 52 -20.49 -3.11 -1.28
N VAL A 53 -21.32 -3.71 -2.12
CA VAL A 53 -21.36 -5.17 -2.30
C VAL A 53 -20.06 -5.66 -2.93
N GLN A 54 -19.61 -5.05 -4.02
CA GLN A 54 -18.40 -5.41 -4.73
C GLN A 54 -17.15 -5.18 -3.86
N ALA A 55 -17.09 -4.04 -3.16
CA ALA A 55 -16.00 -3.74 -2.22
C ALA A 55 -15.92 -4.78 -1.10
N GLY A 56 -17.05 -5.12 -0.48
CA GLY A 56 -17.11 -6.11 0.58
C GLY A 56 -16.78 -7.52 0.10
N GLU A 57 -17.26 -7.92 -1.07
CA GLU A 57 -16.98 -9.24 -1.65
C GLU A 57 -15.49 -9.39 -1.98
N PHE A 58 -14.89 -8.38 -2.62
CA PHE A 58 -13.45 -8.37 -2.86
C PHE A 58 -12.67 -8.59 -1.56
N ALA A 59 -12.98 -7.84 -0.50
CA ALA A 59 -12.28 -7.93 0.77
C ALA A 59 -12.42 -9.32 1.42
N ARG A 60 -13.65 -9.90 1.40
CA ARG A 60 -13.92 -11.23 1.99
C ARG A 60 -13.16 -12.35 1.29
N THR A 61 -13.05 -12.29 -0.04
CA THR A 61 -12.45 -13.38 -0.84
C THR A 61 -10.96 -13.15 -1.12
N ALA A 62 -10.41 -11.99 -0.78
CA ALA A 62 -9.04 -11.60 -1.13
C ALA A 62 -8.00 -12.63 -0.64
N GLN A 63 -8.10 -13.11 0.60
CA GLN A 63 -7.14 -14.07 1.15
C GLN A 63 -7.14 -15.39 0.36
N GLU A 64 -8.31 -15.91 0.02
CA GLU A 64 -8.46 -17.14 -0.76
C GLU A 64 -7.95 -16.97 -2.20
N ASN A 65 -8.11 -15.76 -2.74
CA ASN A 65 -7.61 -15.38 -4.07
C ASN A 65 -6.11 -15.04 -4.10
N GLY A 66 -5.38 -15.28 -3.01
CA GLY A 66 -3.92 -15.18 -2.97
C GLY A 66 -3.39 -13.77 -2.69
N PHE A 67 -4.23 -12.85 -2.21
CA PHE A 67 -3.75 -11.55 -1.75
C PHE A 67 -3.08 -11.64 -0.37
N GLY A 68 -2.10 -10.79 -0.13
CA GLY A 68 -1.40 -10.68 1.15
C GLY A 68 -1.60 -9.33 1.85
N ALA A 69 -2.03 -8.32 1.10
CA ALA A 69 -2.39 -7.00 1.62
C ALA A 69 -3.32 -6.29 0.64
N ILE A 70 -4.05 -5.28 1.14
CA ILE A 70 -4.94 -4.43 0.34
C ILE A 70 -4.53 -2.98 0.56
N ILE A 71 -4.34 -2.23 -0.52
CA ILE A 71 -4.17 -0.77 -0.52
C ILE A 71 -5.51 -0.16 -0.91
N ALA A 72 -5.97 0.83 -0.16
CA ALA A 72 -7.25 1.50 -0.39
C ALA A 72 -7.06 3.02 -0.42
N ALA A 73 -7.40 3.65 -1.53
CA ALA A 73 -7.31 5.10 -1.73
C ALA A 73 -8.71 5.73 -1.79
N ALA A 74 -8.92 6.78 -1.01
CA ALA A 74 -10.16 7.54 -1.03
C ALA A 74 -9.94 8.97 -0.53
N GLY A 75 -10.70 9.90 -1.09
CA GLY A 75 -10.74 11.30 -0.67
C GLY A 75 -12.03 11.65 0.08
N LYS A 76 -12.10 12.88 0.60
CA LYS A 76 -13.23 13.42 1.38
C LYS A 76 -13.57 12.54 2.59
N ALA A 77 -14.82 12.09 2.73
CA ALA A 77 -15.24 11.10 3.71
C ALA A 77 -14.69 9.71 3.30
N ALA A 78 -13.41 9.48 3.54
CA ALA A 78 -12.62 8.35 3.03
C ALA A 78 -12.89 7.06 3.82
N HIS A 79 -14.10 6.51 3.70
CA HIS A 79 -14.53 5.31 4.42
C HIS A 79 -14.04 3.99 3.82
N LEU A 80 -13.48 4.00 2.59
CA LEU A 80 -13.18 2.79 1.83
C LEU A 80 -12.23 1.85 2.57
N ALA A 81 -11.12 2.35 3.10
CA ALA A 81 -10.14 1.52 3.80
C ALA A 81 -10.76 0.83 5.04
N GLY A 82 -11.53 1.56 5.84
CA GLY A 82 -12.24 1.01 6.98
C GLY A 82 -13.30 -0.02 6.58
N ALA A 83 -14.05 0.25 5.51
CA ALA A 83 -15.05 -0.69 4.99
C ALA A 83 -14.43 -1.99 4.48
N LEU A 84 -13.28 -1.93 3.81
CA LEU A 84 -12.53 -3.12 3.40
C LEU A 84 -11.97 -3.86 4.63
N ALA A 85 -11.34 -3.15 5.58
CA ALA A 85 -10.77 -3.74 6.79
C ALA A 85 -11.81 -4.47 7.65
N ALA A 86 -13.05 -4.01 7.67
CA ALA A 86 -14.15 -4.67 8.36
C ALA A 86 -14.59 -6.00 7.72
N ASN A 87 -14.16 -6.27 6.48
CA ASN A 87 -14.55 -7.47 5.71
C ASN A 87 -13.39 -8.43 5.44
N THR A 88 -12.20 -8.20 5.98
CA THR A 88 -11.04 -9.08 5.81
C THR A 88 -10.15 -9.09 7.03
N THR A 89 -9.34 -10.12 7.18
CA THR A 89 -8.25 -10.18 8.16
C THR A 89 -6.89 -9.84 7.54
N LEU A 90 -6.84 -9.57 6.26
CA LEU A 90 -5.61 -9.09 5.60
C LEU A 90 -5.28 -7.66 6.07
N PRO A 91 -4.00 -7.30 6.13
CA PRO A 91 -3.58 -5.92 6.35
C PRO A 91 -4.19 -4.99 5.28
N VAL A 92 -4.86 -3.93 5.73
CA VAL A 92 -5.39 -2.87 4.86
C VAL A 92 -4.59 -1.59 5.10
N ILE A 93 -4.09 -1.01 4.01
CA ILE A 93 -3.28 0.21 4.01
C ILE A 93 -4.11 1.30 3.35
N GLY A 94 -4.41 2.36 4.10
CA GLY A 94 -5.21 3.48 3.64
C GLY A 94 -4.36 4.63 3.10
N ILE A 95 -4.70 5.12 1.92
CA ILE A 95 -4.16 6.34 1.33
C ILE A 95 -5.24 7.41 1.41
N PRO A 96 -5.11 8.41 2.31
CA PRO A 96 -5.94 9.58 2.27
C PRO A 96 -5.63 10.38 0.99
N VAL A 97 -6.62 10.62 0.15
CA VAL A 97 -6.42 11.38 -1.09
C VAL A 97 -6.84 12.83 -0.86
N LYS A 98 -5.95 13.75 -1.23
CA LYS A 98 -6.22 15.19 -1.18
C LYS A 98 -7.41 15.55 -2.07
N SER A 99 -8.30 16.37 -1.54
CA SER A 99 -9.44 16.95 -2.26
C SER A 99 -9.43 18.47 -2.16
N SER A 100 -10.34 19.12 -2.89
CA SER A 100 -10.48 20.59 -2.88
C SER A 100 -10.91 21.17 -1.52
N THR A 101 -11.41 20.33 -0.62
CA THR A 101 -11.87 20.73 0.72
C THR A 101 -10.88 20.21 1.76
N LEU A 102 -10.47 21.07 2.71
CA LEU A 102 -9.57 20.74 3.83
C LEU A 102 -8.22 20.12 3.44
N ASP A 103 -7.81 20.20 2.19
CA ASP A 103 -6.51 19.71 1.69
C ASP A 103 -6.18 18.24 2.03
N GLY A 104 -7.19 17.41 2.23
CA GLY A 104 -7.06 16.00 2.55
C GLY A 104 -7.08 15.68 4.05
N LEU A 105 -7.19 16.69 4.94
CA LEU A 105 -7.30 16.46 6.39
C LEU A 105 -8.55 15.64 6.74
N ASP A 106 -9.66 15.91 6.07
CA ASP A 106 -10.91 15.14 6.17
C ASP A 106 -10.70 13.66 5.79
N ALA A 107 -10.00 13.40 4.69
CA ALA A 107 -9.66 12.04 4.27
C ALA A 107 -8.71 11.35 5.25
N LEU A 108 -7.68 12.06 5.76
CA LEU A 108 -6.76 11.53 6.76
C LEU A 108 -7.49 11.12 8.03
N LEU A 109 -8.32 11.99 8.59
CA LEU A 109 -9.04 11.71 9.83
C LEU A 109 -10.08 10.58 9.64
N SER A 110 -10.77 10.53 8.50
CA SER A 110 -11.70 9.45 8.18
C SER A 110 -11.03 8.10 8.03
N THR A 111 -9.76 8.07 7.60
CA THR A 111 -9.00 6.84 7.36
C THR A 111 -8.29 6.35 8.63
N VAL A 112 -7.71 7.27 9.42
CA VAL A 112 -6.84 6.90 10.56
C VAL A 112 -7.59 6.62 11.85
N GLN A 113 -8.76 7.25 12.07
CA GLN A 113 -9.53 7.16 13.31
C GLN A 113 -10.41 5.90 13.34
N MET A 114 -9.77 4.73 13.32
CA MET A 114 -10.45 3.44 13.32
C MET A 114 -10.77 2.95 14.75
N PRO A 115 -11.90 2.24 14.96
CA PRO A 115 -12.22 1.65 16.25
C PRO A 115 -11.28 0.49 16.58
N THR A 116 -11.12 0.21 17.87
CA THR A 116 -10.38 -0.96 18.34
C THR A 116 -10.96 -2.25 17.73
N GLY A 117 -10.08 -3.07 17.17
CA GLY A 117 -10.44 -4.34 16.52
C GLY A 117 -10.42 -4.29 14.99
N ILE A 118 -10.55 -3.12 14.36
CA ILE A 118 -10.52 -2.94 12.90
C ILE A 118 -9.43 -1.93 12.52
N PRO A 119 -8.15 -2.32 12.56
CA PRO A 119 -7.05 -1.40 12.25
C PRO A 119 -6.92 -1.14 10.75
N VAL A 120 -6.49 0.08 10.41
CA VAL A 120 -6.04 0.48 9.08
C VAL A 120 -4.66 1.13 9.20
N ALA A 121 -3.67 0.63 8.46
CA ALA A 121 -2.34 1.23 8.39
C ALA A 121 -2.39 2.46 7.46
N THR A 122 -2.53 3.65 8.04
CA THR A 122 -2.71 4.88 7.28
C THR A 122 -1.37 5.53 6.96
N VAL A 123 -1.12 5.81 5.67
CA VAL A 123 0.05 6.55 5.20
C VAL A 123 -0.26 8.06 5.10
N ALA A 124 0.74 8.85 4.72
CA ALA A 124 0.55 10.29 4.50
C ALA A 124 -0.50 10.58 3.42
N ILE A 125 -1.05 11.79 3.43
CA ILE A 125 -1.93 12.29 2.36
C ILE A 125 -1.19 12.16 1.03
N ASP A 126 -1.83 11.57 0.02
CA ASP A 126 -1.29 11.23 -1.29
C ASP A 126 -0.02 10.33 -1.25
N GLY A 127 0.23 9.67 -0.13
CA GLY A 127 1.43 8.86 0.13
C GLY A 127 1.41 7.47 -0.53
N ALA A 128 0.95 7.36 -1.76
CA ALA A 128 0.72 6.08 -2.45
C ALA A 128 1.99 5.23 -2.63
N ALA A 129 3.14 5.84 -2.91
CA ALA A 129 4.40 5.12 -2.99
C ALA A 129 4.76 4.42 -1.66
N ASN A 130 4.57 5.12 -0.53
CA ASN A 130 4.78 4.54 0.80
C ASN A 130 3.73 3.48 1.15
N ALA A 131 2.50 3.60 0.67
CA ALA A 131 1.50 2.54 0.84
C ALA A 131 1.96 1.24 0.16
N ALA A 132 2.47 1.32 -1.07
CA ALA A 132 3.02 0.17 -1.77
C ALA A 132 4.26 -0.39 -1.04
N LEU A 133 5.19 0.45 -0.62
CA LEU A 133 6.37 0.02 0.13
C LEU A 133 5.99 -0.67 1.45
N LEU A 134 4.97 -0.18 2.16
CA LEU A 134 4.46 -0.84 3.37
C LEU A 134 3.85 -2.21 3.06
N ALA A 135 3.04 -2.32 1.98
CA ALA A 135 2.53 -3.61 1.52
C ALA A 135 3.67 -4.59 1.19
N ILE A 136 4.68 -4.11 0.45
CA ILE A 136 5.88 -4.88 0.11
C ILE A 136 6.63 -5.33 1.38
N GLN A 137 6.78 -4.47 2.38
CA GLN A 137 7.42 -4.82 3.66
C GLN A 137 6.63 -5.89 4.43
N ILE A 138 5.31 -5.81 4.42
CA ILE A 138 4.44 -6.84 5.03
C ILE A 138 4.67 -8.20 4.36
N LEU A 139 4.72 -8.24 3.03
CA LEU A 139 4.99 -9.48 2.29
C LEU A 139 6.42 -9.98 2.54
N ALA A 140 7.38 -9.09 2.66
CA ALA A 140 8.79 -9.39 2.87
C ALA A 140 9.09 -10.04 4.25
N VAL A 141 8.16 -9.99 5.21
CA VAL A 141 8.30 -10.72 6.49
C VAL A 141 8.48 -12.21 6.26
N SER A 142 7.87 -12.76 5.21
CA SER A 142 7.98 -14.18 4.84
C SER A 142 8.66 -14.42 3.49
N ASP A 143 9.15 -13.39 2.82
CA ASP A 143 9.86 -13.45 1.54
C ASP A 143 11.24 -12.79 1.64
N MET A 144 12.26 -13.63 1.81
CA MET A 144 13.65 -13.16 1.98
C MET A 144 14.22 -12.46 0.74
N ALA A 145 13.80 -12.85 -0.46
CA ALA A 145 14.24 -12.20 -1.69
C ALA A 145 13.68 -10.78 -1.79
N LEU A 146 12.41 -10.61 -1.42
CA LEU A 146 11.77 -9.31 -1.37
C LEU A 146 12.39 -8.42 -0.27
N ALA A 147 12.68 -9.01 0.91
CA ALA A 147 13.37 -8.30 1.99
C ALA A 147 14.75 -7.79 1.56
N GLU A 148 15.50 -8.59 0.78
CA GLU A 148 16.80 -8.18 0.25
C GLU A 148 16.67 -7.01 -0.73
N LYS A 149 15.71 -7.04 -1.64
CA LYS A 149 15.44 -5.91 -2.54
C LYS A 149 15.18 -4.60 -1.77
N ILE A 150 14.43 -4.67 -0.66
CA ILE A 150 14.17 -3.50 0.19
C ILE A 150 15.47 -2.97 0.81
N ARG A 151 16.33 -3.86 1.34
CA ARG A 151 17.62 -3.46 1.92
C ARG A 151 18.51 -2.77 0.88
N GLN A 152 18.62 -3.34 -0.31
CA GLN A 152 19.41 -2.77 -1.40
C GLN A 152 18.89 -1.41 -1.84
N ALA A 153 17.57 -1.25 -1.99
CA ALA A 153 16.96 0.03 -2.36
C ALA A 153 17.24 1.11 -1.31
N ARG A 154 17.12 0.79 -0.01
CA ARG A 154 17.43 1.72 1.08
C ARG A 154 18.90 2.12 1.12
N ALA A 155 19.82 1.16 0.90
CA ALA A 155 21.24 1.44 0.83
C ALA A 155 21.58 2.38 -0.34
N ALA A 156 20.98 2.17 -1.51
CA ALA A 156 21.15 3.03 -2.67
C ALA A 156 20.63 4.46 -2.42
N GLU A 157 19.48 4.61 -1.78
CA GLU A 157 18.96 5.94 -1.43
C GLU A 157 19.83 6.66 -0.40
N SER A 158 20.35 5.93 0.61
CA SER A 158 21.30 6.48 1.58
C SER A 158 22.55 7.00 0.88
N GLN A 159 23.11 6.22 -0.05
CA GLN A 159 24.32 6.62 -0.82
C GLN A 159 24.07 7.91 -1.62
N LYS A 160 22.91 8.05 -2.28
CA LYS A 160 22.57 9.28 -2.99
C LYS A 160 22.52 10.51 -2.08
N VAL A 161 22.04 10.36 -0.85
CA VAL A 161 22.02 11.46 0.14
C VAL A 161 23.44 11.84 0.54
N LEU A 162 24.31 10.87 0.79
CA LEU A 162 25.72 11.11 1.14
C LEU A 162 26.49 11.81 0.01
N GLU A 163 26.24 11.43 -1.23
CA GLU A 163 26.82 12.12 -2.41
C GLU A 163 26.38 13.59 -2.49
N LYS A 164 25.07 13.85 -2.27
CA LYS A 164 24.57 15.24 -2.20
C LYS A 164 25.19 16.02 -1.04
N ASN A 165 25.35 15.37 0.13
CA ASN A 165 26.00 15.99 1.27
C ASN A 165 27.44 16.38 0.97
N ALA A 166 28.23 15.47 0.37
CA ALA A 166 29.61 15.78 -0.02
C ALA A 166 29.70 16.97 -0.97
N GLY A 167 28.76 17.10 -1.91
CA GLY A 167 28.68 18.26 -2.80
C GLY A 167 28.38 19.58 -2.07
N VAL A 168 27.54 19.54 -1.02
CA VAL A 168 27.25 20.71 -0.18
C VAL A 168 28.46 21.06 0.68
N GLU A 169 29.08 20.09 1.33
CA GLU A 169 30.28 20.29 2.17
C GLU A 169 31.44 20.89 1.35
N ALA A 170 31.69 20.37 0.17
CA ALA A 170 32.74 20.90 -0.73
C ALA A 170 32.51 22.35 -1.16
N LYS A 171 31.25 22.83 -1.12
CA LYS A 171 30.90 24.20 -1.50
C LYS A 171 30.99 25.19 -0.37
N PHE A 172 30.79 24.75 0.89
CA PHE A 172 30.60 25.66 2.02
C PHE A 172 31.60 25.46 3.16
N ASN A 173 32.33 24.36 3.18
CA ASN A 173 33.38 24.04 4.17
C ASN A 173 34.77 23.97 3.49
#